data_d39897a5f17648b563b4df6dc49c9405
#
_entry.id   d39897a5f17648b563b4df6dc49c9405
#
_cell.length_a   1.000
_cell.length_b   1.000
_cell.length_c   1.000
_cell.angle_alpha   90.00
_cell.angle_beta   90.00
_cell.angle_gamma   90.00
#
_symmetry.space_group_name_H-M   'P 1'
#
loop_
_entity.id
_entity.type
_entity.pdbx_description
1 polymer ?
#
loop_
_entity_poly.entity_id
_entity_poly.type
_entity_poly.pdbx_seq_one_letter_code
_entity_poly.pdbx_strand_id
1 'polypeptide(L)'
;MRIVAGAHKGRPIQAPKGLTTRPTTDRVRESVFNKLAHAPWAKPLDGARVIDLFAGSGALGLEAISRGAAFCLFVETEAGARGAIRTNIEALQLYGCTKLHRRDATDLGKKPEKMGGPFDLGFMDPPYGKGLGEVALSKLVEGGWLAGDALVVLEESKRSDFAMPQGWTEVDVLEAGDTVVRFLGRA
;
A
#
# COMPACT_ATOMS: atom_id res chain seq x y z
N MET A 1 7.40 9.64 -11.71
CA MET A 1 7.84 8.87 -10.54
C MET A 1 8.84 7.80 -10.94
N ARG A 2 9.69 7.39 -10.03
CA ARG A 2 10.68 6.32 -10.25
C ARG A 2 10.73 5.39 -9.06
N ILE A 3 11.13 4.15 -9.28
CA ILE A 3 11.49 3.23 -8.20
C ILE A 3 12.79 3.73 -7.55
N VAL A 4 12.77 3.84 -6.22
CA VAL A 4 13.84 4.49 -5.45
C VAL A 4 14.98 3.52 -5.15
N ALA A 5 14.70 2.27 -4.86
CA ALA A 5 15.70 1.27 -4.48
C ALA A 5 15.34 -0.15 -4.93
N GLY A 6 16.25 -1.09 -4.71
CA GLY A 6 16.05 -2.51 -5.01
C GLY A 6 16.38 -2.90 -6.45
N ALA A 7 15.87 -4.06 -6.86
CA ALA A 7 16.18 -4.67 -8.15
C ALA A 7 15.79 -3.81 -9.36
N HIS A 8 14.79 -2.95 -9.20
CA HIS A 8 14.28 -2.08 -10.27
C HIS A 8 14.59 -0.59 -10.07
N LYS A 9 15.57 -0.28 -9.23
CA LYS A 9 15.98 1.12 -8.93
C LYS A 9 16.14 1.94 -10.21
N GLY A 10 15.56 3.15 -10.18
CA GLY A 10 15.63 4.12 -11.28
C GLY A 10 14.62 3.89 -12.42
N ARG A 11 13.91 2.76 -12.44
CA ARG A 11 12.89 2.49 -13.46
C ARG A 11 11.72 3.44 -13.31
N PRO A 12 11.21 4.02 -14.40
CA PRO A 12 10.07 4.93 -14.34
C PRO A 12 8.77 4.21 -13.99
N ILE A 13 7.91 4.90 -13.25
CA ILE A 13 6.54 4.47 -12.93
C ILE A 13 5.59 5.49 -13.56
N GLN A 14 4.67 5.01 -14.39
CA GLN A 14 3.65 5.85 -14.99
C GLN A 14 2.53 6.15 -13.99
N ALA A 15 2.15 7.41 -13.90
CA ALA A 15 0.95 7.84 -13.17
C ALA A 15 -0.29 7.69 -14.05
N PRO A 16 -1.48 7.49 -13.46
CA PRO A 16 -2.74 7.53 -14.21
C PRO A 16 -2.94 8.86 -14.90
N LYS A 17 -3.45 8.84 -16.12
CA LYS A 17 -3.78 10.07 -16.87
C LYS A 17 -5.01 10.74 -16.25
N GLY A 18 -4.95 12.05 -16.06
CA GLY A 18 -6.11 12.86 -15.68
C GLY A 18 -6.50 12.81 -14.20
N LEU A 19 -5.77 12.08 -13.37
CA LEU A 19 -5.97 12.15 -11.94
C LEU A 19 -5.15 13.30 -11.34
N THR A 20 -5.86 14.24 -10.73
CA THR A 20 -5.26 15.32 -9.91
C THR A 20 -4.83 14.83 -8.53
N THR A 21 -4.76 13.52 -8.34
CA THR A 21 -4.26 12.96 -7.10
C THR A 21 -2.79 13.34 -6.94
N ARG A 22 -2.49 13.97 -5.82
CA ARG A 22 -1.12 14.28 -5.43
C ARG A 22 -0.39 12.96 -5.22
N PRO A 23 0.50 12.54 -6.12
CA PRO A 23 1.21 11.29 -5.93
C PRO A 23 2.09 11.42 -4.69
N THR A 24 2.16 10.35 -3.89
CA THR A 24 3.19 10.22 -2.87
C THR A 24 4.54 10.47 -3.54
N THR A 25 5.21 11.55 -3.17
CA THR A 25 6.45 11.93 -3.83
C THR A 25 7.50 10.84 -3.65
N ASP A 26 8.45 10.75 -4.56
CA ASP A 26 9.57 9.79 -4.46
C ASP A 26 10.28 9.93 -3.11
N ARG A 27 10.40 11.15 -2.59
CA ARG A 27 11.02 11.44 -1.29
C ARG A 27 10.20 10.88 -0.11
N VAL A 28 8.89 11.06 -0.11
CA VAL A 28 8.02 10.52 0.95
C VAL A 28 8.05 9.00 0.90
N ARG A 29 7.97 8.41 -0.29
CA ARG A 29 8.06 6.96 -0.48
C ARG A 29 9.40 6.41 0.02
N GLU A 30 10.51 7.07 -0.29
CA GLU A 30 11.83 6.72 0.24
C GLU A 30 11.84 6.74 1.78
N SER A 31 11.30 7.79 2.39
CA SER A 31 11.23 7.91 3.85
C SER A 31 10.38 6.80 4.49
N VAL A 32 9.25 6.45 3.88
CA VAL A 32 8.40 5.32 4.32
C VAL A 32 9.19 4.02 4.31
N PHE A 33 9.85 3.71 3.20
CA PHE A 33 10.61 2.46 3.07
C PHE A 33 11.87 2.42 3.93
N ASN A 34 12.49 3.57 4.22
CA ASN A 34 13.58 3.64 5.18
C ASN A 34 13.11 3.26 6.60
N LYS A 35 11.93 3.72 7.03
CA LYS A 35 11.34 3.27 8.29
C LYS A 35 11.02 1.77 8.27
N LEU A 36 10.43 1.27 7.20
CA LEU A 36 10.12 -0.17 7.05
C LEU A 36 11.37 -1.06 7.04
N ALA A 37 12.53 -0.51 6.68
CA ALA A 37 13.79 -1.25 6.65
C ALA A 37 14.55 -1.21 7.99
N HIS A 38 14.43 -0.13 8.76
CA HIS A 38 15.36 0.16 9.86
C HIS A 38 14.71 0.42 11.22
N ALA A 39 13.40 0.68 11.29
CA ALA A 39 12.76 0.94 12.58
C ALA A 39 12.74 -0.30 13.48
N PRO A 40 12.79 -0.13 14.82
CA PRO A 40 12.80 -1.28 15.76
C PRO A 40 11.57 -2.19 15.62
N TRP A 41 10.44 -1.65 15.20
CA TRP A 41 9.19 -2.37 14.96
C TRP A 41 9.10 -2.99 13.56
N ALA A 42 10.05 -2.68 12.68
CA ALA A 42 10.02 -3.13 11.28
C ALA A 42 10.20 -4.65 11.17
N LYS A 43 9.56 -5.19 10.14
CA LYS A 43 9.67 -6.60 9.76
C LYS A 43 10.41 -6.73 8.43
N PRO A 44 11.05 -7.86 8.15
CA PRO A 44 11.70 -8.06 6.87
C PRO A 44 10.71 -7.87 5.72
N LEU A 45 11.07 -7.02 4.78
CA LEU A 45 10.30 -6.84 3.54
C LEU A 45 10.58 -7.97 2.55
N ASP A 46 11.78 -8.53 2.63
CA ASP A 46 12.17 -9.68 1.82
C ASP A 46 11.26 -10.89 2.10
N GLY A 47 10.67 -11.43 1.05
CA GLY A 47 9.69 -12.52 1.13
C GLY A 47 8.29 -12.13 1.59
N ALA A 48 8.04 -10.87 1.95
CA ALA A 48 6.75 -10.41 2.44
C ALA A 48 5.65 -10.48 1.37
N ARG A 49 4.43 -10.75 1.80
CA ARG A 49 3.21 -10.62 1.00
C ARG A 49 2.58 -9.26 1.27
N VAL A 50 2.39 -8.49 0.22
CA VAL A 50 1.95 -7.09 0.29
C VAL A 50 0.57 -6.91 -0.35
N ILE A 51 -0.30 -6.12 0.29
CA ILE A 51 -1.55 -5.65 -0.31
C ILE A 51 -1.51 -4.12 -0.40
N ASP A 52 -1.77 -3.59 -1.59
CA ASP A 52 -1.76 -2.15 -1.86
C ASP A 52 -3.20 -1.70 -2.19
N LEU A 53 -3.86 -1.10 -1.20
CA LEU A 53 -5.23 -0.62 -1.30
C LEU A 53 -5.27 0.82 -1.78
N PHE A 54 -6.27 1.16 -2.60
CA PHE A 54 -6.32 2.45 -3.29
C PHE A 54 -5.03 2.67 -4.10
N ALA A 55 -4.62 1.65 -4.85
CA ALA A 55 -3.25 1.52 -5.34
C ALA A 55 -2.79 2.62 -6.31
N GLY A 56 -3.71 3.29 -7.00
CA GLY A 56 -3.38 4.37 -7.93
C GLY A 56 -2.45 3.91 -9.05
N SER A 57 -1.23 4.42 -9.07
CA SER A 57 -0.18 3.97 -10.01
C SER A 57 0.47 2.64 -9.63
N GLY A 58 0.21 2.16 -8.40
CA GLY A 58 0.89 1.00 -7.83
C GLY A 58 2.29 1.29 -7.28
N ALA A 59 2.67 2.55 -7.12
CA ALA A 59 4.04 2.94 -6.76
C ALA A 59 4.53 2.31 -5.45
N LEU A 60 3.69 2.23 -4.42
CA LEU A 60 4.08 1.64 -3.13
C LEU A 60 4.29 0.13 -3.23
N GLY A 61 3.35 -0.58 -3.84
CA GLY A 61 3.46 -2.03 -4.04
C GLY A 61 4.63 -2.40 -4.96
N LEU A 62 4.85 -1.65 -6.03
CA LEU A 62 5.98 -1.87 -6.94
C LEU A 62 7.33 -1.62 -6.27
N GLU A 63 7.42 -0.59 -5.43
CA GLU A 63 8.61 -0.33 -4.61
C GLU A 63 8.87 -1.50 -3.65
N ALA A 64 7.83 -2.04 -3.01
CA ALA A 64 7.95 -3.20 -2.12
C ALA A 64 8.51 -4.43 -2.86
N ILE A 65 7.98 -4.73 -4.05
CA ILE A 65 8.49 -5.81 -4.90
C ILE A 65 9.96 -5.57 -5.27
N SER A 66 10.31 -4.36 -5.68
CA SER A 66 11.69 -4.00 -6.01
C SER A 66 12.67 -4.24 -4.85
N ARG A 67 12.18 -4.11 -3.62
CA ARG A 67 12.97 -4.30 -2.39
C ARG A 67 12.89 -5.70 -1.80
N GLY A 68 12.31 -6.67 -2.51
CA GLY A 68 12.35 -8.08 -2.15
C GLY A 68 11.04 -8.69 -1.69
N ALA A 69 9.93 -7.96 -1.66
CA ALA A 69 8.63 -8.57 -1.36
C ALA A 69 8.32 -9.68 -2.37
N ALA A 70 7.75 -10.78 -1.89
CA ALA A 70 7.49 -11.96 -2.72
C ALA A 70 6.27 -11.81 -3.61
N PHE A 71 5.29 -11.02 -3.17
CA PHE A 71 4.02 -10.86 -3.87
C PHE A 71 3.36 -9.54 -3.51
N CYS A 72 2.69 -8.91 -4.47
CA CYS A 72 1.85 -7.75 -4.24
C CYS A 72 0.49 -7.90 -4.92
N LEU A 73 -0.58 -7.74 -4.14
CA LEU A 73 -1.94 -7.58 -4.63
C LEU A 73 -2.29 -6.09 -4.69
N PHE A 74 -2.54 -5.58 -5.89
CA PHE A 74 -3.05 -4.22 -6.08
C PHE A 74 -4.58 -4.24 -6.10
N VAL A 75 -5.21 -3.41 -5.29
CA VAL A 75 -6.67 -3.24 -5.23
C VAL A 75 -7.01 -1.82 -5.68
N GLU A 76 -7.75 -1.72 -6.80
CA GLU A 76 -8.06 -0.43 -7.42
C GLU A 76 -9.37 -0.51 -8.23
N THR A 77 -10.23 0.48 -8.09
CA THR A 77 -11.52 0.56 -8.81
C THR A 77 -11.45 1.40 -10.07
N GLU A 78 -10.61 2.43 -10.10
CA GLU A 78 -10.57 3.39 -11.19
C GLU A 78 -9.86 2.79 -12.41
N ALA A 79 -10.50 2.89 -13.58
CA ALA A 79 -10.03 2.20 -14.80
C ALA A 79 -8.68 2.72 -15.30
N GLY A 80 -8.45 4.04 -15.26
CA GLY A 80 -7.19 4.63 -15.69
C GLY A 80 -6.03 4.27 -14.76
N ALA A 81 -6.29 4.20 -13.45
CA ALA A 81 -5.32 3.75 -12.46
C ALA A 81 -4.97 2.28 -12.67
N ARG A 82 -5.95 1.41 -12.88
CA ARG A 82 -5.68 -0.01 -13.23
C ARG A 82 -4.88 -0.14 -14.52
N GLY A 83 -5.16 0.70 -15.51
CA GLY A 83 -4.37 0.77 -16.75
C GLY A 83 -2.91 1.12 -16.48
N ALA A 84 -2.66 2.12 -15.66
CA ALA A 84 -1.30 2.51 -15.27
C ALA A 84 -0.58 1.37 -14.52
N ILE A 85 -1.25 0.70 -13.57
CA ILE A 85 -0.68 -0.45 -12.85
C ILE A 85 -0.28 -1.56 -13.84
N ARG A 86 -1.16 -1.91 -14.78
CA ARG A 86 -0.84 -2.94 -15.80
C ARG A 86 0.38 -2.55 -16.63
N THR A 87 0.44 -1.31 -17.10
CA THR A 87 1.57 -0.79 -17.86
C THR A 87 2.87 -0.88 -17.05
N ASN A 88 2.82 -0.52 -15.76
CA ASN A 88 3.98 -0.58 -14.89
C ASN A 88 4.43 -2.03 -14.61
N ILE A 89 3.49 -2.94 -14.36
CA ILE A 89 3.77 -4.37 -14.18
C ILE A 89 4.44 -4.94 -15.44
N GLU A 90 3.92 -4.62 -16.61
CA GLU A 90 4.47 -5.07 -17.89
C GLU A 90 5.89 -4.52 -18.11
N ALA A 91 6.08 -3.22 -17.92
CA ALA A 91 7.39 -2.58 -18.11
C ALA A 91 8.47 -3.16 -17.17
N LEU A 92 8.09 -3.57 -15.97
CA LEU A 92 8.99 -4.17 -14.98
C LEU A 92 9.04 -5.70 -15.04
N GLN A 93 8.24 -6.33 -15.90
CA GLN A 93 8.13 -7.79 -16.05
C GLN A 93 7.76 -8.51 -14.74
N LEU A 94 6.78 -7.98 -14.01
CA LEU A 94 6.39 -8.44 -12.68
C LEU A 94 5.10 -9.30 -12.66
N TYR A 95 4.74 -9.95 -13.75
CA TYR A 95 3.52 -10.75 -13.83
C TYR A 95 3.46 -11.91 -12.83
N GLY A 96 4.59 -12.55 -12.58
CA GLY A 96 4.65 -13.74 -11.72
C GLY A 96 4.49 -13.46 -10.22
N CYS A 97 4.69 -12.21 -9.78
CA CYS A 97 4.66 -11.82 -8.37
C CYS A 97 3.66 -10.72 -8.05
N THR A 98 2.75 -10.42 -8.97
CA THR A 98 1.72 -9.39 -8.79
C THR A 98 0.35 -9.87 -9.23
N LYS A 99 -0.69 -9.26 -8.66
CA LYS A 99 -2.07 -9.42 -9.10
C LYS A 99 -2.79 -8.10 -8.96
N LEU A 100 -3.63 -7.79 -9.93
CA LEU A 100 -4.52 -6.62 -9.91
C LEU A 100 -5.95 -7.07 -9.67
N HIS A 101 -6.57 -6.56 -8.62
CA HIS A 101 -7.93 -6.86 -8.20
C HIS A 101 -8.83 -5.64 -8.36
N ARG A 102 -9.79 -5.72 -9.26
CA ARG A 102 -10.82 -4.70 -9.43
C ARG A 102 -11.84 -4.84 -8.31
N ARG A 103 -11.60 -4.15 -7.19
CA ARG A 103 -12.48 -4.16 -6.02
C ARG A 103 -12.40 -2.83 -5.28
N ASP A 104 -13.49 -2.48 -4.61
CA ASP A 104 -13.50 -1.37 -3.66
C ASP A 104 -12.81 -1.81 -2.36
N ALA A 105 -11.82 -1.07 -1.91
CA ALA A 105 -11.10 -1.35 -0.67
C ALA A 105 -12.00 -1.27 0.57
N THR A 106 -13.11 -0.55 0.49
CA THR A 106 -14.12 -0.45 1.56
C THR A 106 -15.15 -1.59 1.54
N ASP A 107 -15.07 -2.47 0.52
CA ASP A 107 -15.96 -3.63 0.35
C ASP A 107 -15.18 -4.85 -0.16
N LEU A 108 -14.11 -5.23 0.54
CA LEU A 108 -13.22 -6.32 0.13
C LEU A 108 -13.87 -7.70 0.22
N GLY A 109 -14.77 -7.90 1.16
CA GLY A 109 -15.30 -9.21 1.48
C GLY A 109 -14.25 -10.17 2.04
N LYS A 110 -14.55 -11.45 2.05
CA LYS A 110 -13.65 -12.48 2.53
C LYS A 110 -12.52 -12.73 1.53
N LYS A 111 -11.30 -12.88 2.04
CA LYS A 111 -10.15 -13.23 1.22
C LYS A 111 -10.36 -14.62 0.58
N PRO A 112 -10.32 -14.73 -0.76
CA PRO A 112 -10.42 -16.04 -1.43
C PRO A 112 -9.21 -16.94 -1.09
N GLU A 113 -9.45 -18.23 -0.92
CA GLU A 113 -8.38 -19.22 -0.66
C GLU A 113 -7.32 -19.23 -1.76
N LYS A 114 -7.75 -19.09 -3.02
CA LYS A 114 -6.85 -19.02 -4.18
C LYS A 114 -5.87 -17.82 -4.15
N MET A 115 -6.10 -16.86 -3.28
CA MET A 115 -5.21 -15.72 -3.07
C MET A 115 -3.94 -16.10 -2.27
N GLY A 116 -3.88 -17.31 -1.75
CA GLY A 116 -2.78 -17.78 -0.92
C GLY A 116 -2.89 -17.33 0.54
N GLY A 117 -1.76 -17.30 1.23
CA GLY A 117 -1.67 -16.90 2.63
C GLY A 117 -2.10 -15.46 2.91
N PRO A 118 -2.19 -15.08 4.20
CA PRO A 118 -2.50 -13.70 4.56
C PRO A 118 -1.36 -12.75 4.18
N PHE A 119 -1.66 -11.45 4.15
CA PHE A 119 -0.69 -10.42 3.84
C PHE A 119 0.02 -9.91 5.09
N ASP A 120 1.32 -9.68 4.95
CA ASP A 120 2.19 -9.22 6.05
C ASP A 120 2.23 -7.71 6.17
N LEU A 121 2.04 -7.02 5.05
CA LEU A 121 2.13 -5.57 4.93
C LEU A 121 1.01 -5.05 4.03
N GLY A 122 0.29 -4.03 4.52
CA GLY A 122 -0.69 -3.28 3.75
C GLY A 122 -0.26 -1.84 3.53
N PHE A 123 -0.48 -1.32 2.33
CA PHE A 123 -0.43 0.10 2.02
C PHE A 123 -1.83 0.63 1.76
N MET A 124 -2.12 1.83 2.23
CA MET A 124 -3.40 2.50 2.06
C MET A 124 -3.19 4.00 1.83
N ASP A 125 -3.61 4.48 0.68
CA ASP A 125 -3.63 5.91 0.32
C ASP A 125 -5.03 6.31 -0.17
N PRO A 126 -6.02 6.32 0.75
CA PRO A 126 -7.40 6.63 0.39
C PRO A 126 -7.59 8.12 0.05
N PRO A 127 -8.64 8.49 -0.68
CA PRO A 127 -9.07 9.87 -0.77
C PRO A 127 -9.28 10.49 0.61
N TYR A 128 -8.72 11.69 0.82
CA TYR A 128 -8.69 12.34 2.13
C TYR A 128 -10.07 12.78 2.64
N GLY A 129 -10.25 12.76 3.96
CA GLY A 129 -11.38 13.36 4.65
C GLY A 129 -12.72 12.65 4.51
N LYS A 130 -12.75 11.39 4.03
CA LYS A 130 -13.97 10.59 3.81
C LYS A 130 -14.10 9.40 4.75
N GLY A 131 -13.19 9.18 5.68
CA GLY A 131 -13.19 8.03 6.59
C GLY A 131 -12.96 6.68 5.91
N LEU A 132 -12.48 6.67 4.67
CA LEU A 132 -12.32 5.43 3.90
C LEU A 132 -11.19 4.55 4.42
N GLY A 133 -10.17 5.15 5.04
CA GLY A 133 -9.07 4.42 5.67
C GLY A 133 -9.54 3.55 6.82
N GLU A 134 -10.36 4.10 7.71
CA GLU A 134 -10.92 3.37 8.85
C GLU A 134 -11.81 2.21 8.40
N VAL A 135 -12.65 2.44 7.39
CA VAL A 135 -13.51 1.38 6.83
C VAL A 135 -12.65 0.28 6.20
N ALA A 136 -11.66 0.63 5.40
CA ALA A 136 -10.79 -0.35 4.75
C ALA A 136 -9.97 -1.16 5.77
N LEU A 137 -9.47 -0.53 6.85
CA LEU A 137 -8.82 -1.24 7.96
C LEU A 137 -9.73 -2.31 8.56
N SER A 138 -10.99 -1.97 8.82
CA SER A 138 -11.97 -2.92 9.33
C SER A 138 -12.22 -4.07 8.35
N LYS A 139 -12.34 -3.77 7.06
CA LYS A 139 -12.56 -4.79 6.01
C LYS A 139 -11.39 -5.73 5.83
N LEU A 140 -10.17 -5.26 5.98
CA LEU A 140 -8.97 -6.11 5.98
C LEU A 140 -9.02 -7.16 7.09
N VAL A 141 -9.46 -6.77 8.28
CA VAL A 141 -9.57 -7.67 9.44
C VAL A 141 -10.75 -8.63 9.28
N GLU A 142 -11.95 -8.10 9.01
CA GLU A 142 -13.17 -8.89 8.85
C GLU A 142 -13.04 -9.96 7.78
N GLY A 143 -12.37 -9.65 6.68
CA GLY A 143 -12.18 -10.56 5.55
C GLY A 143 -11.04 -11.56 5.70
N GLY A 144 -10.26 -11.50 6.78
CA GLY A 144 -9.11 -12.39 6.98
C GLY A 144 -7.96 -12.15 6.01
N TRP A 145 -7.77 -10.90 5.57
CA TRP A 145 -6.73 -10.55 4.60
C TRP A 145 -5.33 -10.47 5.21
N LEU A 146 -5.21 -10.15 6.50
CA LEU A 146 -3.96 -9.84 7.15
C LEU A 146 -3.47 -10.95 8.07
N ALA A 147 -2.15 -11.13 8.12
CA ALA A 147 -1.50 -11.90 9.16
C ALA A 147 -1.76 -11.27 10.55
N GLY A 148 -1.74 -12.06 11.61
CA GLY A 148 -2.04 -11.59 12.97
C GLY A 148 -1.09 -10.51 13.47
N ASP A 149 0.12 -10.46 12.93
CA ASP A 149 1.17 -9.49 13.23
C ASP A 149 1.47 -8.52 12.07
N ALA A 150 0.51 -8.37 11.14
CA ALA A 150 0.66 -7.51 9.99
C ALA A 150 0.82 -6.03 10.37
N LEU A 151 1.54 -5.31 9.53
CA LEU A 151 1.69 -3.86 9.58
C LEU A 151 0.89 -3.23 8.44
N VAL A 152 0.26 -2.09 8.71
CA VAL A 152 -0.39 -1.27 7.69
C VAL A 152 0.21 0.14 7.70
N VAL A 153 0.52 0.65 6.52
CA VAL A 153 0.99 2.01 6.29
C VAL A 153 -0.16 2.80 5.67
N LEU A 154 -0.68 3.75 6.42
CA LEU A 154 -1.82 4.60 6.01
C LEU A 154 -1.36 6.03 5.78
N GLU A 155 -1.55 6.53 4.57
CA GLU A 155 -1.34 7.93 4.22
C GLU A 155 -2.66 8.70 4.36
N GLU A 156 -2.63 9.82 5.07
CA GLU A 156 -3.75 10.71 5.29
C GLU A 156 -3.32 12.18 5.23
N SER A 157 -4.28 13.09 5.05
CA SER A 157 -4.05 14.51 5.29
C SER A 157 -3.91 14.78 6.79
N LYS A 158 -3.02 15.69 7.17
CA LYS A 158 -2.92 16.19 8.56
C LYS A 158 -4.23 16.80 9.07
N ARG A 159 -5.12 17.22 8.16
CA ARG A 159 -6.42 17.81 8.49
C ARG A 159 -7.53 16.76 8.61
N SER A 160 -7.24 15.48 8.35
CA SER A 160 -8.22 14.40 8.47
C SER A 160 -8.47 14.08 9.94
N ASP A 161 -9.74 13.92 10.29
CA ASP A 161 -10.16 13.42 11.61
C ASP A 161 -10.04 11.88 11.62
N PHE A 162 -8.82 11.38 11.59
CA PHE A 162 -8.58 9.93 11.65
C PHE A 162 -8.85 9.41 13.07
N ALA A 163 -9.79 8.47 13.17
CA ALA A 163 -10.08 7.76 14.42
C ALA A 163 -9.48 6.34 14.36
N MET A 164 -8.54 6.04 15.26
CA MET A 164 -7.93 4.72 15.35
C MET A 164 -9.00 3.64 15.59
N PRO A 165 -9.21 2.70 14.64
CA PRO A 165 -10.16 1.61 14.85
C PRO A 165 -9.71 0.68 15.97
N GLN A 166 -10.68 0.04 16.63
CA GLN A 166 -10.39 -0.96 17.64
C GLN A 166 -9.52 -2.09 17.09
N GLY A 167 -8.57 -2.54 17.88
CA GLY A 167 -7.65 -3.61 17.52
C GLY A 167 -6.41 -3.13 16.75
N TRP A 168 -6.24 -1.82 16.58
CA TRP A 168 -5.07 -1.22 15.96
C TRP A 168 -4.32 -0.31 16.94
N THR A 169 -3.03 -0.19 16.74
CA THR A 169 -2.18 0.75 17.46
C THR A 169 -1.21 1.44 16.51
N GLU A 170 -0.95 2.72 16.73
CA GLU A 170 0.08 3.45 15.99
C GLU A 170 1.45 3.13 16.57
N VAL A 171 2.32 2.52 15.77
CA VAL A 171 3.69 2.18 16.19
C VAL A 171 4.69 3.26 15.81
N ASP A 172 4.37 4.05 14.78
CA ASP A 172 5.20 5.17 14.33
C ASP A 172 4.37 6.12 13.45
N VAL A 173 4.90 7.31 13.21
CA VAL A 173 4.30 8.33 12.35
C VAL A 173 5.38 9.08 11.60
N LEU A 174 5.09 9.46 10.36
CA LEU A 174 5.94 10.31 9.51
C LEU A 174 5.11 11.49 9.01
N GLU A 175 5.59 12.70 9.22
CA GLU A 175 4.96 13.90 8.69
C GLU A 175 5.77 14.49 7.53
N ALA A 176 5.07 14.84 6.45
CA ALA A 176 5.66 15.46 5.27
C ALA A 176 4.69 16.49 4.67
N GLY A 177 4.98 17.78 4.85
CA GLY A 177 4.08 18.85 4.40
C GLY A 177 2.69 18.72 5.05
N ASP A 178 1.65 18.65 4.22
CA ASP A 178 0.26 18.45 4.67
C ASP A 178 -0.15 16.98 4.83
N THR A 179 0.78 16.07 4.64
CA THR A 179 0.56 14.63 4.69
C THR A 179 1.08 14.06 6.01
N VAL A 180 0.35 13.09 6.55
CA VAL A 180 0.79 12.22 7.64
C VAL A 180 0.73 10.77 7.17
N VAL A 181 1.81 10.04 7.42
CA VAL A 181 1.88 8.59 7.19
C VAL A 181 1.92 7.89 8.54
N ARG A 182 0.93 7.06 8.81
CA ARG A 182 0.81 6.29 10.04
C ARG A 182 1.24 4.86 9.81
N PHE A 183 2.05 4.34 10.70
CA PHE A 183 2.42 2.93 10.73
C PHE A 183 1.60 2.26 11.83
N LEU A 184 0.74 1.34 11.41
CA LEU A 184 -0.27 0.72 12.28
C LEU A 184 0.04 -0.75 12.46
N GLY A 185 0.14 -1.19 13.71
CA GLY A 185 0.25 -2.59 14.09
C GLY A 185 -1.06 -3.11 14.68
N ARG A 186 -1.17 -4.43 14.78
CA ARG A 186 -2.28 -5.07 15.51
C ARG A 186 -2.06 -4.88 17.00
N ALA A 187 -3.10 -4.47 17.69
CA ALA A 187 -3.10 -4.33 19.13
C ALA A 187 -3.21 -5.69 19.83
#